data_ea3da4e65c9cc5232319d6f677f6248a
#
_entry.id   ea3da4e65c9cc5232319d6f677f6248a
#
_cell.length_a   1.000
_cell.length_b   1.000
_cell.length_c   1.000
_cell.angle_alpha   90.00
_cell.angle_beta   90.00
_cell.angle_gamma   90.00
#
_symmetry.space_group_name_H-M   'P 1'
#
loop_
_entity.id
_entity.type
_entity.pdbx_description
1 polymer ?
#
loop_
_entity_poly.entity_id
_entity_poly.type
_entity_poly.pdbx_seq_one_letter_code
_entity_poly.pdbx_strand_id
1 'polypeptide(L)'
;MIALALVAGACRQDMHDQPKYKPLAASAFFADGKAARPPVQGTVARGHLHAEDAFYTGRVRGEPVAAFPLPVSRQLIERGRERYTVFCSPCHGALGDGQGMVVRRGFRQPPSFHVDRLRQAPPGHYFDVITNGFGAMASYASRVPPEDRWAIIAYVRALQLSQRAGLEDVPPEKRKELESAP
;
A
#
# COMPACT_ATOMS: atom_id res chain seq x y z
N MET A 1 -7.71 57.22 -7.45
CA MET A 1 -6.41 56.78 -7.97
C MET A 1 -5.51 56.11 -6.89
N ILE A 2 -5.61 56.42 -5.61
CA ILE A 2 -4.82 55.80 -4.52
C ILE A 2 -5.14 54.32 -4.31
N ALA A 3 -6.42 53.89 -4.46
CA ALA A 3 -6.83 52.49 -4.28
C ALA A 3 -6.22 51.54 -5.34
N LEU A 4 -5.99 52.00 -6.57
CA LEU A 4 -5.43 51.19 -7.66
C LEU A 4 -3.93 50.92 -7.44
N ALA A 5 -3.19 51.85 -6.80
CA ALA A 5 -1.79 51.69 -6.49
C ALA A 5 -1.52 50.66 -5.37
N LEU A 6 -2.47 50.49 -4.45
CA LEU A 6 -2.38 49.51 -3.35
C LEU A 6 -2.57 48.07 -3.86
N VAL A 7 -3.36 47.85 -4.90
CA VAL A 7 -3.56 46.51 -5.50
C VAL A 7 -2.35 46.06 -6.29
N ALA A 8 -1.65 46.97 -6.95
CA ALA A 8 -0.43 46.63 -7.72
C ALA A 8 0.75 46.22 -6.82
N GLY A 9 0.81 46.69 -5.57
CA GLY A 9 1.84 46.31 -4.60
C GLY A 9 1.64 44.95 -3.94
N ALA A 10 0.47 44.29 -4.13
CA ALA A 10 0.15 43.00 -3.54
C ALA A 10 0.68 41.80 -4.36
N CYS A 11 1.07 42.01 -5.61
CA CYS A 11 1.66 40.95 -6.46
C CYS A 11 3.13 40.74 -6.08
N ARG A 12 3.39 39.86 -5.12
CA ARG A 12 4.74 39.47 -4.73
C ARG A 12 5.24 38.34 -5.63
N GLN A 13 6.27 38.61 -6.44
CA GLN A 13 6.88 37.62 -7.32
C GLN A 13 8.32 37.25 -6.94
N ASP A 14 8.82 37.80 -5.84
CA ASP A 14 10.17 37.55 -5.37
C ASP A 14 10.42 36.08 -5.05
N MET A 15 11.49 35.52 -5.61
CA MET A 15 11.97 34.16 -5.29
C MET A 15 10.99 33.01 -5.62
N HIS A 16 9.86 33.26 -6.25
CA HIS A 16 8.91 32.20 -6.63
C HIS A 16 9.46 31.29 -7.74
N ASP A 17 10.14 31.85 -8.70
CA ASP A 17 10.82 31.09 -9.75
C ASP A 17 12.29 31.49 -9.81
N GLN A 18 13.12 30.68 -9.23
CA GLN A 18 14.56 30.87 -9.14
C GLN A 18 15.26 30.19 -10.31
N PRO A 19 16.47 30.66 -10.73
CA PRO A 19 17.27 30.02 -11.77
C PRO A 19 17.90 28.72 -11.28
N LYS A 20 17.07 27.72 -11.00
CA LYS A 20 17.48 26.36 -10.58
C LYS A 20 16.68 25.32 -11.31
N TYR A 21 17.27 24.18 -11.60
CA TYR A 21 16.54 23.04 -12.11
C TYR A 21 15.65 22.42 -11.04
N LYS A 22 14.38 22.17 -11.39
CA LYS A 22 13.43 21.41 -10.58
C LYS A 22 13.32 19.99 -11.17
N PRO A 23 12.85 18.97 -10.43
CA PRO A 23 12.83 17.57 -10.89
C PRO A 23 12.15 17.35 -12.25
N LEU A 24 11.12 18.12 -12.59
CA LEU A 24 10.39 18.01 -13.86
C LEU A 24 10.73 19.14 -14.85
N ALA A 25 11.77 19.94 -14.58
CA ALA A 25 12.18 21.00 -15.50
C ALA A 25 12.84 20.42 -16.76
N ALA A 26 12.68 21.13 -17.87
CA ALA A 26 13.46 20.87 -19.07
C ALA A 26 14.93 21.30 -18.89
N SER A 27 15.85 20.61 -19.56
CA SER A 27 17.26 20.96 -19.60
C SER A 27 17.81 20.80 -21.00
N ALA A 28 18.34 21.86 -21.57
CA ALA A 28 19.03 21.84 -22.85
C ALA A 28 20.42 21.17 -22.76
N PHE A 29 20.95 20.95 -21.57
CA PHE A 29 22.27 20.36 -21.37
C PHE A 29 22.29 18.85 -21.66
N PHE A 30 21.19 18.15 -21.38
CA PHE A 30 21.10 16.71 -21.59
C PHE A 30 20.35 16.37 -22.87
N ALA A 31 20.82 15.37 -23.61
CA ALA A 31 20.25 14.95 -24.90
C ALA A 31 18.78 14.50 -24.80
N ASP A 32 18.34 14.01 -23.63
CA ASP A 32 16.95 13.61 -23.36
C ASP A 32 16.06 14.78 -22.95
N GLY A 33 16.59 15.99 -22.90
CA GLY A 33 15.86 17.22 -22.56
C GLY A 33 15.38 17.32 -21.11
N LYS A 34 15.80 16.43 -20.21
CA LYS A 34 15.29 16.34 -18.82
C LYS A 34 16.35 16.80 -17.82
N ALA A 35 15.95 17.63 -16.85
CA ALA A 35 16.81 18.01 -15.73
C ALA A 35 17.02 16.85 -14.71
N ALA A 36 15.97 16.03 -14.49
CA ALA A 36 16.08 14.87 -13.62
C ALA A 36 16.92 13.76 -14.26
N ARG A 37 17.86 13.22 -13.48
CA ARG A 37 18.75 12.13 -13.95
C ARG A 37 18.38 10.82 -13.25
N PRO A 38 18.40 9.67 -13.96
CA PRO A 38 18.33 8.38 -13.31
C PRO A 38 19.53 8.17 -12.38
N PRO A 39 19.37 7.44 -11.28
CA PRO A 39 20.51 7.03 -10.44
C PRO A 39 21.59 6.32 -11.28
N VAL A 40 22.85 6.49 -10.91
CA VAL A 40 23.95 5.77 -11.55
C VAL A 40 23.76 4.29 -11.26
N GLN A 41 23.91 3.45 -12.28
CA GLN A 41 23.74 2.01 -12.15
C GLN A 41 24.69 1.43 -11.08
N GLY A 42 24.15 0.55 -10.23
CA GLY A 42 24.91 -0.05 -9.13
C GLY A 42 25.02 0.83 -7.88
N THR A 43 24.42 2.02 -7.85
CA THR A 43 24.37 2.87 -6.65
C THR A 43 23.08 2.68 -5.88
N VAL A 44 23.20 2.76 -4.55
CA VAL A 44 22.07 2.76 -3.63
C VAL A 44 22.02 4.13 -2.95
N ALA A 45 20.88 4.81 -3.02
CA ALA A 45 20.71 6.07 -2.35
C ALA A 45 20.81 5.90 -0.82
N ARG A 46 21.34 6.90 -0.13
CA ARG A 46 21.44 6.88 1.34
C ARG A 46 20.06 6.63 1.96
N GLY A 47 19.97 5.65 2.86
CA GLY A 47 18.72 5.23 3.51
C GLY A 47 17.85 4.27 2.68
N HIS A 48 18.26 3.89 1.47
CA HIS A 48 17.55 2.96 0.60
C HIS A 48 18.25 1.60 0.44
N LEU A 49 19.21 1.28 1.32
CA LEU A 49 19.78 -0.06 1.36
C LEU A 49 18.75 -1.01 2.02
N HIS A 50 18.05 -1.74 1.19
CA HIS A 50 17.03 -2.71 1.62
C HIS A 50 17.69 -4.07 1.80
N ALA A 51 18.43 -4.26 2.90
CA ALA A 51 19.23 -5.46 3.13
C ALA A 51 18.41 -6.70 3.53
N GLU A 52 17.15 -6.49 3.98
CA GLU A 52 16.28 -7.57 4.47
C GLU A 52 15.30 -7.99 3.39
N ASP A 53 15.69 -8.94 2.55
CA ASP A 53 14.87 -9.41 1.42
C ASP A 53 13.44 -9.77 1.82
N ALA A 54 13.27 -10.52 2.92
CA ALA A 54 11.96 -10.92 3.41
C ALA A 54 11.03 -9.72 3.62
N PHE A 55 11.54 -8.65 4.23
CA PHE A 55 10.74 -7.46 4.55
C PHE A 55 10.46 -6.59 3.32
N TYR A 56 11.47 -6.34 2.49
CA TYR A 56 11.37 -5.39 1.38
C TYR A 56 10.85 -6.00 0.08
N THR A 57 11.00 -7.31 -0.11
CA THR A 57 10.57 -8.00 -1.34
C THR A 57 9.46 -9.02 -1.12
N GLY A 58 9.20 -9.43 0.13
CA GLY A 58 8.29 -10.53 0.44
C GLY A 58 8.82 -11.90 0.02
N ARG A 59 10.12 -11.99 -0.31
CA ARG A 59 10.76 -13.20 -0.84
C ARG A 59 12.07 -13.50 -0.13
N VAL A 60 12.42 -14.77 -0.09
CA VAL A 60 13.76 -15.24 0.31
C VAL A 60 14.20 -16.27 -0.72
N ARG A 61 15.37 -16.10 -1.30
CA ARG A 61 15.90 -16.98 -2.39
C ARG A 61 14.94 -17.14 -3.56
N GLY A 62 14.18 -16.08 -3.88
CA GLY A 62 13.20 -16.09 -4.98
C GLY A 62 11.82 -16.63 -4.61
N GLU A 63 11.65 -17.30 -3.46
CA GLU A 63 10.37 -17.87 -3.02
C GLU A 63 9.62 -16.92 -2.08
N PRO A 64 8.29 -16.82 -2.20
CA PRO A 64 7.47 -16.04 -1.29
C PRO A 64 7.62 -16.51 0.16
N VAL A 65 7.81 -15.58 1.10
CA VAL A 65 7.92 -15.93 2.52
C VAL A 65 6.61 -16.49 3.06
N ALA A 66 6.72 -17.58 3.81
CA ALA A 66 5.58 -18.28 4.43
C ALA A 66 5.11 -17.61 5.73
N ALA A 67 5.97 -16.80 6.35
CA ALA A 67 5.70 -16.12 7.62
C ALA A 67 5.86 -14.60 7.48
N PHE A 68 5.26 -13.84 8.39
CA PHE A 68 5.49 -12.40 8.47
C PHE A 68 6.93 -12.11 8.93
N PRO A 69 7.64 -11.17 8.27
CA PRO A 69 9.00 -10.79 8.67
C PRO A 69 9.03 -9.85 9.88
N LEU A 70 7.89 -9.57 10.47
CA LEU A 70 7.71 -8.71 11.63
C LEU A 70 6.58 -9.26 12.53
N PRO A 71 6.56 -8.93 13.84
CA PRO A 71 5.52 -9.36 14.74
C PRO A 71 4.14 -8.82 14.35
N VAL A 72 3.15 -9.71 14.26
CA VAL A 72 1.75 -9.31 14.02
C VAL A 72 1.15 -8.88 15.36
N SER A 73 0.96 -7.59 15.54
CA SER A 73 0.33 -6.98 16.72
C SER A 73 -1.05 -6.42 16.38
N ARG A 74 -1.85 -6.15 17.41
CA ARG A 74 -3.12 -5.43 17.25
C ARG A 74 -2.93 -4.09 16.53
N GLN A 75 -1.90 -3.33 16.93
CA GLN A 75 -1.59 -2.03 16.30
C GLN A 75 -1.27 -2.19 14.81
N LEU A 76 -0.53 -3.24 14.43
CA LEU A 76 -0.25 -3.52 13.01
C LEU A 76 -1.54 -3.81 12.23
N ILE A 77 -2.46 -4.60 12.80
CA ILE A 77 -3.75 -4.93 12.16
C ILE A 77 -4.62 -3.68 12.04
N GLU A 78 -4.68 -2.81 13.06
CA GLU A 78 -5.42 -1.55 13.04
C GLU A 78 -4.86 -0.60 11.97
N ARG A 79 -3.54 -0.49 11.87
CA ARG A 79 -2.86 0.24 10.79
C ARG A 79 -3.21 -0.36 9.42
N GLY A 80 -3.19 -1.69 9.32
CA GLY A 80 -3.57 -2.41 8.11
C GLY A 80 -5.00 -2.14 7.69
N ARG A 81 -5.94 -2.08 8.62
CA ARG A 81 -7.33 -1.71 8.35
C ARG A 81 -7.46 -0.31 7.77
N GLU A 82 -6.76 0.65 8.37
CA GLU A 82 -6.75 2.04 7.88
C GLU A 82 -6.25 2.10 6.43
N ARG A 83 -5.10 1.49 6.16
CA ARG A 83 -4.49 1.50 4.82
C ARG A 83 -5.29 0.69 3.80
N TYR A 84 -5.82 -0.45 4.19
CA TYR A 84 -6.73 -1.25 3.38
C TYR A 84 -7.96 -0.46 2.96
N THR A 85 -8.57 0.26 3.89
CA THR A 85 -9.76 1.07 3.62
C THR A 85 -9.49 2.13 2.55
N VAL A 86 -8.31 2.75 2.57
CA VAL A 86 -7.93 3.80 1.60
C VAL A 86 -7.56 3.22 0.24
N PHE A 87 -6.69 2.21 0.21
CA PHE A 87 -6.04 1.75 -1.02
C PHE A 87 -6.67 0.51 -1.66
N CYS A 88 -7.30 -0.35 -0.87
CA CYS A 88 -7.71 -1.69 -1.32
C CYS A 88 -9.24 -1.83 -1.40
N SER A 89 -9.99 -1.30 -0.42
CA SER A 89 -11.42 -1.48 -0.33
C SER A 89 -12.21 -0.92 -1.55
N PRO A 90 -11.75 0.12 -2.26
CA PRO A 90 -12.47 0.58 -3.46
C PRO A 90 -12.66 -0.50 -4.52
N CYS A 91 -11.70 -1.43 -4.64
CA CYS A 91 -11.78 -2.57 -5.56
C CYS A 91 -12.20 -3.85 -4.83
N HIS A 92 -11.57 -4.16 -3.68
CA HIS A 92 -11.73 -5.44 -3.00
C HIS A 92 -12.94 -5.52 -2.05
N GLY A 93 -13.64 -4.41 -1.83
CA GLY A 93 -14.76 -4.35 -0.87
C GLY A 93 -14.28 -4.24 0.59
N ALA A 94 -15.15 -3.79 1.48
CA ALA A 94 -14.82 -3.65 2.90
C ALA A 94 -14.56 -4.99 3.59
N LEU A 95 -15.20 -6.05 3.11
CA LEU A 95 -15.08 -7.41 3.61
C LEU A 95 -14.05 -8.26 2.84
N GLY A 96 -13.45 -7.73 1.79
CA GLY A 96 -12.51 -8.48 0.96
C GLY A 96 -13.17 -9.48 -0.01
N ASP A 97 -14.45 -9.27 -0.31
CA ASP A 97 -15.28 -10.09 -1.18
C ASP A 97 -15.13 -9.78 -2.68
N GLY A 98 -14.38 -8.74 -3.00
CA GLY A 98 -14.18 -8.28 -4.38
C GLY A 98 -15.31 -7.40 -4.91
N GLN A 99 -16.25 -6.95 -4.07
CA GLN A 99 -17.39 -6.13 -4.49
C GLN A 99 -17.22 -4.65 -4.11
N GLY A 100 -16.04 -4.09 -4.39
CA GLY A 100 -15.75 -2.69 -4.13
C GLY A 100 -16.56 -1.72 -5.00
N MET A 101 -16.52 -0.45 -4.62
CA MET A 101 -17.30 0.62 -5.28
C MET A 101 -17.00 0.71 -6.78
N VAL A 102 -15.73 0.59 -7.18
CA VAL A 102 -15.35 0.72 -8.59
C VAL A 102 -15.77 -0.50 -9.41
N VAL A 103 -15.84 -1.70 -8.79
CA VAL A 103 -16.34 -2.91 -9.42
C VAL A 103 -17.84 -2.78 -9.74
N ARG A 104 -18.62 -2.23 -8.82
CA ARG A 104 -20.05 -1.97 -9.03
C ARG A 104 -20.30 -0.95 -10.15
N ARG A 105 -19.27 -0.23 -10.57
CA ARG A 105 -19.30 0.73 -11.68
C ARG A 105 -18.64 0.22 -12.97
N GLY A 106 -18.45 -1.09 -13.07
CA GLY A 106 -17.98 -1.76 -14.30
C GLY A 106 -16.49 -2.09 -14.33
N PHE A 107 -15.73 -1.86 -13.25
CA PHE A 107 -14.35 -2.33 -13.18
C PHE A 107 -14.33 -3.86 -13.01
N ARG A 108 -13.28 -4.53 -13.53
CA ARG A 108 -13.14 -5.98 -13.40
C ARG A 108 -13.08 -6.39 -11.93
N GLN A 109 -13.93 -7.31 -11.54
CA GLN A 109 -14.01 -7.83 -10.18
C GLN A 109 -12.75 -8.63 -9.83
N PRO A 110 -12.04 -8.27 -8.74
CA PRO A 110 -10.97 -9.10 -8.20
C PRO A 110 -11.56 -10.34 -7.50
N PRO A 111 -10.78 -11.43 -7.38
CA PRO A 111 -11.24 -12.58 -6.61
C PRO A 111 -11.41 -12.19 -5.12
N SER A 112 -12.40 -12.81 -4.47
CA SER A 112 -12.57 -12.70 -3.02
C SER A 112 -11.34 -13.25 -2.30
N PHE A 113 -10.89 -12.58 -1.24
CA PHE A 113 -9.81 -13.08 -0.38
C PHE A 113 -10.19 -14.36 0.38
N HIS A 114 -11.49 -14.71 0.42
CA HIS A 114 -12.02 -15.87 1.16
C HIS A 114 -11.97 -17.18 0.37
N VAL A 115 -11.59 -17.16 -0.91
CA VAL A 115 -11.39 -18.40 -1.69
C VAL A 115 -10.19 -19.18 -1.17
N ASP A 116 -10.26 -20.51 -1.19
CA ASP A 116 -9.25 -21.39 -0.57
C ASP A 116 -7.83 -21.13 -1.10
N ARG A 117 -7.70 -20.95 -2.41
CA ARG A 117 -6.40 -20.62 -3.04
C ARG A 117 -5.73 -19.38 -2.40
N LEU A 118 -6.50 -18.33 -2.14
CA LEU A 118 -5.95 -17.11 -1.53
C LEU A 118 -5.77 -17.27 -0.02
N ARG A 119 -6.65 -17.97 0.67
CA ARG A 119 -6.47 -18.25 2.09
C ARG A 119 -5.20 -19.04 2.38
N GLN A 120 -4.85 -19.99 1.50
CA GLN A 120 -3.65 -20.82 1.62
C GLN A 120 -2.38 -20.14 1.08
N ALA A 121 -2.52 -19.07 0.28
CA ALA A 121 -1.37 -18.37 -0.28
C ALA A 121 -0.49 -17.77 0.83
N PRO A 122 0.85 -17.86 0.73
CA PRO A 122 1.74 -17.29 1.75
C PRO A 122 1.66 -15.76 1.80
N PRO A 123 1.97 -15.12 2.94
CA PRO A 123 1.99 -13.66 3.05
C PRO A 123 2.85 -12.97 2.00
N GLY A 124 3.99 -13.56 1.64
CA GLY A 124 4.86 -13.04 0.59
C GLY A 124 4.21 -12.95 -0.79
N HIS A 125 3.25 -13.82 -1.11
CA HIS A 125 2.46 -13.73 -2.34
C HIS A 125 1.65 -12.43 -2.39
N TYR A 126 1.00 -12.06 -1.30
CA TYR A 126 0.24 -10.81 -1.22
C TYR A 126 1.16 -9.60 -1.32
N PHE A 127 2.33 -9.67 -0.67
CA PHE A 127 3.31 -8.61 -0.74
C PHE A 127 3.78 -8.36 -2.17
N ASP A 128 4.08 -9.43 -2.89
CA ASP A 128 4.48 -9.37 -4.29
C ASP A 128 3.38 -8.77 -5.19
N VAL A 129 2.14 -9.24 -5.03
CA VAL A 129 0.99 -8.72 -5.79
C VAL A 129 0.74 -7.25 -5.50
N ILE A 130 0.82 -6.80 -4.26
CA ILE A 130 0.67 -5.38 -3.91
C ILE A 130 1.83 -4.56 -4.50
N THR A 131 3.04 -5.10 -4.47
CA THR A 131 4.25 -4.43 -4.94
C THR A 131 4.28 -4.28 -6.46
N ASN A 132 4.07 -5.38 -7.18
CA ASN A 132 4.30 -5.45 -8.62
C ASN A 132 3.00 -5.34 -9.44
N GLY A 133 1.85 -5.50 -8.79
CA GLY A 133 0.58 -5.64 -9.48
C GLY A 133 0.34 -7.08 -9.98
N PHE A 134 -0.87 -7.35 -10.42
CA PHE A 134 -1.24 -8.64 -11.01
C PHE A 134 -2.44 -8.50 -11.94
N GLY A 135 -2.28 -8.81 -13.21
CA GLY A 135 -3.34 -8.69 -14.21
C GLY A 135 -3.85 -7.25 -14.32
N ALA A 136 -5.12 -7.00 -13.97
CA ALA A 136 -5.71 -5.67 -13.97
C ALA A 136 -5.34 -4.83 -12.73
N MET A 137 -4.77 -5.43 -11.70
CA MET A 137 -4.32 -4.71 -10.49
C MET A 137 -2.98 -4.04 -10.77
N ALA A 138 -2.95 -2.72 -10.67
CA ALA A 138 -1.73 -1.94 -10.82
C ALA A 138 -0.78 -2.12 -9.62
N SER A 139 0.51 -1.82 -9.81
CA SER A 139 1.50 -1.73 -8.73
C SER A 139 1.14 -0.61 -7.74
N TYR A 140 1.27 -0.90 -6.46
CA TYR A 140 1.13 0.06 -5.36
C TYR A 140 2.47 0.43 -4.71
N ALA A 141 3.59 0.00 -5.30
CA ALA A 141 4.93 0.23 -4.74
C ALA A 141 5.23 1.70 -4.42
N SER A 142 4.78 2.63 -5.26
CA SER A 142 5.02 4.06 -5.09
C SER A 142 4.09 4.76 -4.08
N ARG A 143 3.00 4.09 -3.67
CA ARG A 143 1.94 4.69 -2.82
C ARG A 143 1.85 4.08 -1.44
N VAL A 144 2.25 2.81 -1.31
CA VAL A 144 2.15 2.05 -0.07
C VAL A 144 3.55 1.56 0.30
N PRO A 145 4.18 2.12 1.35
CA PRO A 145 5.50 1.69 1.79
C PRO A 145 5.49 0.24 2.30
N PRO A 146 6.65 -0.45 2.35
CA PRO A 146 6.73 -1.88 2.70
C PRO A 146 6.05 -2.24 4.02
N GLU A 147 6.25 -1.45 5.07
CA GLU A 147 5.61 -1.66 6.37
C GLU A 147 4.09 -1.62 6.30
N ASP A 148 3.51 -0.69 5.52
CA ASP A 148 2.07 -0.60 5.32
C ASP A 148 1.53 -1.76 4.46
N ARG A 149 2.34 -2.30 3.53
CA ARG A 149 1.95 -3.53 2.79
C ARG A 149 1.82 -4.71 3.74
N TRP A 150 2.78 -4.90 4.65
CA TRP A 150 2.70 -5.95 5.68
C TRP A 150 1.52 -5.74 6.62
N ALA A 151 1.24 -4.50 7.01
CA ALA A 151 0.07 -4.17 7.82
C ALA A 151 -1.25 -4.52 7.09
N ILE A 152 -1.38 -4.16 5.82
CA ILE A 152 -2.53 -4.53 4.98
C ILE A 152 -2.69 -6.05 4.91
N ILE A 153 -1.59 -6.80 4.73
CA ILE A 153 -1.63 -8.27 4.66
C ILE A 153 -2.10 -8.85 6.00
N ALA A 154 -1.63 -8.31 7.12
CA ALA A 154 -2.09 -8.72 8.45
C ALA A 154 -3.60 -8.48 8.61
N TYR A 155 -4.11 -7.36 8.14
CA TYR A 155 -5.56 -7.09 8.14
C TYR A 155 -6.34 -8.01 7.20
N VAL A 156 -5.82 -8.33 6.00
CA VAL A 156 -6.44 -9.32 5.10
C VAL A 156 -6.54 -10.68 5.78
N ARG A 157 -5.53 -11.10 6.56
CA ARG A 157 -5.60 -12.34 7.35
C ARG A 157 -6.68 -12.27 8.42
N ALA A 158 -6.84 -11.13 9.10
CA ALA A 158 -7.93 -10.93 10.05
C ALA A 158 -9.31 -10.98 9.37
N LEU A 159 -9.46 -10.41 8.17
CA LEU A 159 -10.70 -10.54 7.39
C LEU A 159 -10.99 -12.00 7.02
N GLN A 160 -9.99 -12.76 6.61
CA GLN A 160 -10.14 -14.18 6.28
C GLN A 160 -10.58 -15.00 7.50
N LEU A 161 -9.98 -14.73 8.68
CA LEU A 161 -10.36 -15.37 9.93
C LEU A 161 -11.80 -15.01 10.33
N SER A 162 -12.18 -13.74 10.26
CA SER A 162 -13.51 -13.26 10.65
C SER A 162 -14.67 -13.95 9.91
N GLN A 163 -14.43 -14.48 8.71
CA GLN A 163 -15.44 -15.19 7.91
C GLN A 163 -15.48 -16.70 8.17
N ARG A 164 -14.53 -17.23 8.95
CA ARG A 164 -14.38 -18.68 9.21
C ARG A 164 -13.81 -19.00 10.57
N ALA A 165 -13.95 -18.08 11.54
CA ALA A 165 -13.54 -18.34 12.90
C ALA A 165 -14.38 -19.49 13.49
N GLY A 166 -13.71 -20.46 14.14
CA GLY A 166 -14.34 -21.48 14.94
C GLY A 166 -14.30 -21.10 16.44
N LEU A 167 -14.94 -21.89 17.29
CA LEU A 167 -14.87 -21.70 18.74
C LEU A 167 -13.45 -21.82 19.29
N GLU A 168 -12.59 -22.57 18.61
CA GLU A 168 -11.17 -22.72 18.95
C GLU A 168 -10.38 -21.42 18.81
N ASP A 169 -10.80 -20.52 17.92
CA ASP A 169 -10.18 -19.21 17.72
C ASP A 169 -10.59 -18.17 18.77
N VAL A 170 -11.61 -18.51 19.59
CA VAL A 170 -12.11 -17.63 20.63
C VAL A 170 -11.34 -17.90 21.94
N PRO A 171 -10.85 -16.85 22.62
CA PRO A 171 -10.24 -17.00 23.93
C PRO A 171 -11.14 -17.81 24.89
N PRO A 172 -10.58 -18.74 25.69
CA PRO A 172 -11.40 -19.66 26.54
C PRO A 172 -12.38 -18.94 27.47
N GLU A 173 -11.96 -17.76 27.97
CA GLU A 173 -12.78 -16.93 28.86
C GLU A 173 -14.02 -16.34 28.16
N LYS A 174 -14.00 -16.21 26.83
CA LYS A 174 -15.11 -15.68 26.03
C LYS A 174 -16.01 -16.74 25.41
N ARG A 175 -15.58 -18.02 25.41
CA ARG A 175 -16.37 -19.09 24.79
C ARG A 175 -17.71 -19.29 25.48
N LYS A 176 -17.72 -19.24 26.84
CA LYS A 176 -18.96 -19.40 27.65
C LYS A 176 -19.99 -18.30 27.32
N GLU A 177 -19.55 -17.09 27.08
CA GLU A 177 -20.46 -15.98 26.69
C GLU A 177 -21.13 -16.26 25.34
N LEU A 178 -20.39 -16.83 24.39
CA LEU A 178 -20.91 -17.18 23.06
C LEU A 178 -21.86 -18.38 23.10
N GLU A 179 -21.57 -19.39 23.92
CA GLU A 179 -22.42 -20.57 24.09
C GLU A 179 -23.74 -20.23 24.78
N SER A 180 -23.76 -19.17 25.60
CA SER A 180 -24.96 -18.70 26.32
C SER A 180 -25.73 -17.61 25.57
N ALA A 181 -25.24 -17.14 24.43
CA ALA A 181 -25.93 -16.16 23.61
C ALA A 181 -27.17 -16.82 22.92
N PRO A 182 -28.33 -16.18 22.94
CA PRO A 182 -29.59 -16.72 22.39
C PRO A 182 -29.55 -16.82 20.86
#